data_1f4d082f1c936a63168ee453b7e76aef
#
_entry.id   1f4d082f1c936a63168ee453b7e76aef
#
_cell.length_a   1.000
_cell.length_b   1.000
_cell.length_c   1.000
_cell.angle_alpha   90.00
_cell.angle_beta   90.00
_cell.angle_gamma   90.00
#
_symmetry.space_group_name_H-M   'P 1'
#
loop_
_entity.id
_entity.type
_entity.pdbx_description
1 polymer ?
#
loop_
_entity_poly.entity_id
_entity_poly.type
_entity_poly.pdbx_seq_one_letter_code
_entity_poly.pdbx_strand_id
1 'polypeptide(L)'
;YSGVTCGLLHGSCPDALILCHQATRDYIGDYRKAGWLKIPPLSEYVKLYEGVAGFVHPTKTIGISLNTYDMTEAEARAACDAASRETGLPCTDPVRFDPSPLIDAVARARAEYAATRAQRVFEPA
;
A
#
# COMPACT_ATOMS: atom_id res chain seq x y z
N TYR A 1 -1.46 -11.86 1.18
CA TYR A 1 -2.85 -11.69 0.74
C TYR A 1 -3.58 -13.03 0.80
N SER A 2 -4.84 -13.03 1.11
CA SER A 2 -5.66 -14.26 1.19
C SER A 2 -7.12 -13.87 1.47
N GLY A 3 -7.95 -14.83 1.83
CA GLY A 3 -9.35 -14.60 2.19
C GLY A 3 -9.56 -13.53 3.25
N VAL A 4 -8.68 -13.43 4.25
CA VAL A 4 -8.74 -12.37 5.28
C VAL A 4 -8.55 -10.98 4.65
N THR A 5 -7.53 -10.80 3.80
CA THR A 5 -7.27 -9.53 3.11
C THR A 5 -8.44 -9.14 2.21
N CYS A 6 -8.96 -10.10 1.41
CA CYS A 6 -10.13 -9.85 0.55
C CYS A 6 -11.36 -9.47 1.38
N GLY A 7 -11.63 -10.17 2.50
CA GLY A 7 -12.72 -9.86 3.40
C GLY A 7 -12.61 -8.47 4.02
N LEU A 8 -11.41 -8.06 4.42
CA LEU A 8 -11.16 -6.72 4.96
C LEU A 8 -11.36 -5.63 3.89
N LEU A 9 -10.83 -5.81 2.68
CA LEU A 9 -10.99 -4.87 1.58
C LEU A 9 -12.46 -4.67 1.20
N HIS A 10 -13.20 -5.77 1.06
CA HIS A 10 -14.62 -5.71 0.70
C HIS A 10 -15.50 -5.20 1.86
N GLY A 11 -15.18 -5.58 3.11
CA GLY A 11 -15.98 -5.17 4.27
C GLY A 11 -15.75 -3.73 4.71
N SER A 12 -14.55 -3.17 4.49
CA SER A 12 -14.25 -1.78 4.87
C SER A 12 -14.52 -0.79 3.74
N CYS A 13 -14.58 -1.23 2.47
CA CYS A 13 -14.75 -0.37 1.29
C CYS A 13 -13.84 0.87 1.34
N PRO A 14 -12.51 0.72 1.43
CA PRO A 14 -11.62 1.84 1.68
C PRO A 14 -11.48 2.74 0.44
N ASP A 15 -11.40 4.04 0.64
CA ASP A 15 -11.11 5.02 -0.43
C ASP A 15 -9.62 4.98 -0.83
N ALA A 16 -8.75 4.69 0.14
CA ALA A 16 -7.30 4.65 -0.05
C ALA A 16 -6.65 3.55 0.79
N LEU A 17 -5.50 3.06 0.30
CA LEU A 17 -4.69 2.03 0.95
C LEU A 17 -3.26 2.54 1.15
N ILE A 18 -2.64 2.12 2.25
CA ILE A 18 -1.19 2.13 2.42
C ILE A 18 -0.75 0.67 2.45
N LEU A 19 0.08 0.26 1.50
CA LEU A 19 0.62 -1.09 1.43
C LEU A 19 1.75 -1.25 2.45
N CYS A 20 1.57 -2.17 3.39
CA CYS A 20 2.58 -2.47 4.41
C CYS A 20 3.37 -3.71 4.01
N HIS A 21 4.71 -3.62 4.08
CA HIS A 21 5.61 -4.72 3.73
C HIS A 21 6.85 -4.75 4.65
N GLN A 22 7.35 -5.94 4.96
CA GLN A 22 8.65 -6.12 5.61
C GLN A 22 9.71 -6.32 4.54
N ALA A 23 10.69 -5.40 4.45
CA ALA A 23 11.64 -5.29 3.35
C ALA A 23 12.49 -6.55 3.13
N THR A 24 12.80 -7.30 4.19
CA THR A 24 13.61 -8.54 4.13
C THR A 24 12.79 -9.80 3.87
N ARG A 25 11.48 -9.67 3.70
CA ARG A 25 10.60 -10.83 3.51
C ARG A 25 10.44 -11.17 2.03
N ASP A 26 10.95 -12.33 1.62
CA ASP A 26 10.84 -12.84 0.26
C ASP A 26 9.68 -13.82 0.05
N TYR A 27 9.12 -14.34 1.15
CA TYR A 27 8.10 -15.38 1.13
C TYR A 27 6.94 -15.08 2.07
N ILE A 28 5.74 -15.56 1.72
CA ILE A 28 4.56 -15.44 2.56
C ILE A 28 4.67 -16.42 3.74
N GLY A 29 4.71 -15.89 4.98
CA GLY A 29 4.77 -16.70 6.20
C GLY A 29 5.98 -17.64 6.22
N ASP A 30 5.76 -18.87 6.71
CA ASP A 30 6.79 -19.90 6.82
C ASP A 30 7.00 -20.71 5.52
N TYR A 31 6.39 -20.29 4.41
CA TYR A 31 6.46 -20.98 3.12
C TYR A 31 7.81 -20.88 2.41
N ARG A 32 8.80 -20.24 3.04
CA ARG A 32 10.20 -20.25 2.54
C ARG A 32 10.70 -21.67 2.26
N LYS A 33 10.39 -22.63 3.13
CA LYS A 33 10.78 -24.04 2.97
C LYS A 33 10.11 -24.73 1.79
N ALA A 34 8.91 -24.28 1.42
CA ALA A 34 8.17 -24.81 0.27
C ALA A 34 8.64 -24.22 -1.06
N GLY A 35 9.32 -23.08 -1.06
CA GLY A 35 9.98 -22.46 -2.24
C GLY A 35 9.03 -21.91 -3.32
N TRP A 36 7.71 -22.00 -3.14
CA TRP A 36 6.74 -21.68 -4.19
C TRP A 36 5.84 -20.48 -3.90
N LEU A 37 5.80 -19.99 -2.67
CA LEU A 37 5.01 -18.79 -2.30
C LEU A 37 5.91 -17.57 -2.11
N LYS A 38 6.64 -17.19 -3.16
CA LYS A 38 7.37 -15.93 -3.16
C LYS A 38 6.43 -14.74 -3.11
N ILE A 39 6.87 -13.68 -2.45
CA ILE A 39 6.23 -12.38 -2.52
C ILE A 39 6.55 -11.78 -3.88
N PRO A 40 5.53 -11.46 -4.72
CA PRO A 40 5.76 -10.78 -5.98
C PRO A 40 6.24 -9.34 -5.76
N PRO A 41 6.68 -8.64 -6.80
CA PRO A 41 7.02 -7.22 -6.75
C PRO A 41 5.88 -6.39 -6.09
N LEU A 42 6.22 -5.32 -5.37
CA LEU A 42 5.24 -4.48 -4.69
C LEU A 42 4.25 -3.84 -5.67
N SER A 43 4.71 -3.50 -6.87
CA SER A 43 3.86 -2.98 -7.95
C SER A 43 2.74 -3.96 -8.37
N GLU A 44 2.99 -5.26 -8.30
CA GLU A 44 1.97 -6.29 -8.56
C GLU A 44 0.98 -6.41 -7.39
N TYR A 45 1.44 -6.25 -6.15
CA TYR A 45 0.55 -6.19 -4.98
C TYR A 45 -0.35 -4.97 -4.99
N VAL A 46 0.17 -3.80 -5.41
CA VAL A 46 -0.63 -2.59 -5.60
C VAL A 46 -1.79 -2.87 -6.56
N LYS A 47 -1.49 -3.41 -7.74
CA LYS A 47 -2.51 -3.78 -8.75
C LYS A 47 -3.52 -4.80 -8.21
N LEU A 48 -3.03 -5.83 -7.51
CA LEU A 48 -3.88 -6.87 -6.93
C LEU A 48 -4.88 -6.28 -5.92
N TYR A 49 -4.41 -5.46 -4.99
CA TYR A 49 -5.26 -4.90 -3.93
C TYR A 49 -6.25 -3.88 -4.48
N GLU A 50 -5.84 -3.03 -5.41
CA GLU A 50 -6.73 -2.11 -6.11
C GLU A 50 -7.76 -2.87 -6.95
N GLY A 51 -7.34 -3.92 -7.65
CA GLY A 51 -8.25 -4.76 -8.43
C GLY A 51 -9.29 -5.46 -7.55
N VAL A 52 -8.87 -6.09 -6.45
CA VAL A 52 -9.79 -6.77 -5.51
C VAL A 52 -10.74 -5.78 -4.84
N ALA A 53 -10.22 -4.67 -4.30
CA ALA A 53 -11.06 -3.64 -3.67
C ALA A 53 -12.02 -3.00 -4.67
N GLY A 54 -11.56 -2.80 -5.91
CA GLY A 54 -12.33 -2.17 -7.00
C GLY A 54 -13.62 -2.90 -7.38
N PHE A 55 -13.77 -4.17 -7.02
CA PHE A 55 -15.03 -4.89 -7.25
C PHE A 55 -16.20 -4.35 -6.41
N VAL A 56 -15.93 -3.74 -5.27
CA VAL A 56 -16.96 -3.19 -4.37
C VAL A 56 -16.85 -1.68 -4.23
N HIS A 57 -15.64 -1.11 -4.30
CA HIS A 57 -15.44 0.32 -4.15
C HIS A 57 -14.14 0.75 -4.86
N PRO A 58 -14.16 1.82 -5.69
CA PRO A 58 -12.94 2.36 -6.29
C PRO A 58 -11.93 2.77 -5.21
N THR A 59 -10.77 2.16 -5.23
CA THR A 59 -9.75 2.29 -4.19
C THR A 59 -8.39 2.52 -4.85
N LYS A 60 -7.54 3.35 -4.26
CA LYS A 60 -6.16 3.57 -4.72
C LYS A 60 -5.16 3.32 -3.59
N THR A 61 -4.04 2.72 -3.93
CA THR A 61 -2.87 2.68 -3.04
C THR A 61 -2.14 4.02 -3.15
N ILE A 62 -1.96 4.68 -2.03
CA ILE A 62 -1.41 6.06 -1.98
C ILE A 62 -0.01 6.12 -1.38
N GLY A 63 0.50 5.03 -0.84
CA GLY A 63 1.83 4.98 -0.26
C GLY A 63 2.24 3.57 0.16
N ILE A 64 3.53 3.42 0.43
CA ILE A 64 4.15 2.19 0.91
C ILE A 64 4.74 2.44 2.30
N SER A 65 4.36 1.62 3.26
CA SER A 65 4.97 1.59 4.60
C SER A 65 5.88 0.37 4.71
N LEU A 66 7.20 0.59 4.77
CA LEU A 66 8.15 -0.50 4.95
C LEU A 66 8.46 -0.72 6.44
N ASN A 67 8.59 -1.97 6.83
CA ASN A 67 9.24 -2.37 8.06
C ASN A 67 10.67 -2.81 7.72
N THR A 68 11.65 -2.08 8.25
CA THR A 68 13.08 -2.28 7.99
C THR A 68 13.87 -2.55 9.27
N TYR A 69 13.19 -3.10 10.31
CA TYR A 69 13.76 -3.23 11.67
C TYR A 69 15.06 -4.03 11.74
N ASP A 70 15.27 -4.97 10.84
CA ASP A 70 16.40 -5.89 10.73
C ASP A 70 17.48 -5.45 9.71
N MET A 71 17.39 -4.20 9.24
CA MET A 71 18.33 -3.59 8.30
C MET A 71 19.17 -2.49 8.97
N THR A 72 20.35 -2.23 8.46
CA THR A 72 21.10 -1.01 8.78
C THR A 72 20.35 0.22 8.27
N GLU A 73 20.70 1.42 8.77
CA GLU A 73 20.03 2.64 8.30
C GLU A 73 20.22 2.88 6.80
N ALA A 74 21.41 2.64 6.28
CA ALA A 74 21.71 2.81 4.86
C ALA A 74 20.91 1.84 3.98
N GLU A 75 20.82 0.57 4.37
CA GLU A 75 20.02 -0.44 3.67
C GLU A 75 18.53 -0.10 3.74
N ALA A 76 18.03 0.34 4.90
CA ALA A 76 16.65 0.73 5.08
C ALA A 76 16.25 1.91 4.17
N ARG A 77 17.09 2.94 4.07
CA ARG A 77 16.87 4.06 3.14
C ARG A 77 16.87 3.60 1.70
N ALA A 78 17.86 2.78 1.31
CA ALA A 78 17.93 2.22 -0.03
C ALA A 78 16.70 1.37 -0.39
N ALA A 79 16.17 0.60 0.57
CA ALA A 79 14.94 -0.18 0.39
C ALA A 79 13.71 0.71 0.19
N CYS A 80 13.56 1.78 0.96
CA CYS A 80 12.49 2.75 0.76
C CYS A 80 12.58 3.42 -0.62
N ASP A 81 13.77 3.83 -1.04
CA ASP A 81 13.99 4.43 -2.36
C ASP A 81 13.69 3.44 -3.50
N ALA A 82 14.07 2.18 -3.33
CA ALA A 82 13.79 1.13 -4.32
C ALA A 82 12.29 0.87 -4.45
N ALA A 83 11.57 0.74 -3.33
CA ALA A 83 10.13 0.56 -3.31
C ALA A 83 9.39 1.76 -3.93
N SER A 84 9.84 2.98 -3.64
CA SER A 84 9.26 4.19 -4.25
C SER A 84 9.49 4.24 -5.77
N ARG A 85 10.69 3.90 -6.24
CA ARG A 85 10.97 3.83 -7.69
C ARG A 85 10.16 2.75 -8.39
N GLU A 86 10.01 1.58 -7.76
CA GLU A 86 9.27 0.45 -8.33
C GLU A 86 7.78 0.75 -8.48
N THR A 87 7.18 1.37 -7.46
CA THR A 87 5.74 1.58 -7.38
C THR A 87 5.27 2.94 -7.87
N GLY A 88 6.18 3.92 -7.95
CA GLY A 88 5.85 5.32 -8.20
C GLY A 88 5.16 6.01 -7.02
N LEU A 89 5.09 5.36 -5.85
CA LEU A 89 4.40 5.84 -4.66
C LEU A 89 5.39 6.32 -3.59
N PRO A 90 5.01 7.27 -2.73
CA PRO A 90 5.83 7.63 -1.58
C PRO A 90 6.01 6.44 -0.65
N CYS A 91 7.25 6.24 -0.21
CA CYS A 91 7.63 5.13 0.66
C CYS A 91 8.48 5.62 1.82
N THR A 92 8.21 5.13 3.03
CA THR A 92 9.05 5.32 4.21
C THR A 92 8.87 4.16 5.20
N ASP A 93 9.80 4.01 6.11
CA ASP A 93 9.59 3.29 7.38
C ASP A 93 9.17 4.32 8.44
N PRO A 94 7.87 4.40 8.77
CA PRO A 94 7.34 5.45 9.64
C PRO A 94 7.73 5.29 11.12
N VAL A 95 8.38 4.17 11.48
CA VAL A 95 8.91 3.93 12.82
C VAL A 95 10.33 4.46 12.94
N ARG A 96 11.13 4.34 11.87
CA ARG A 96 12.55 4.72 11.88
C ARG A 96 12.84 6.08 11.28
N PHE A 97 11.99 6.54 10.35
CA PHE A 97 12.20 7.76 9.56
C PHE A 97 10.99 8.68 9.66
N ASP A 98 11.12 9.85 9.04
CA ASP A 98 10.03 10.82 8.96
C ASP A 98 8.80 10.21 8.26
N PRO A 99 7.62 10.19 8.89
CA PRO A 99 6.38 9.71 8.32
C PRO A 99 5.70 10.69 7.35
N SER A 100 6.21 11.93 7.23
CA SER A 100 5.60 13.00 6.41
C SER A 100 5.23 12.57 4.99
N PRO A 101 6.03 11.75 4.25
CA PRO A 101 5.63 11.31 2.92
C PRO A 101 4.27 10.58 2.87
N LEU A 102 3.97 9.78 3.89
CA LEU A 102 2.69 9.07 3.98
C LEU A 102 1.57 9.98 4.49
N ILE A 103 1.86 10.88 5.45
CA ILE A 103 0.90 11.86 5.95
C ILE A 103 0.43 12.76 4.82
N ASP A 104 1.36 13.26 4.01
CA ASP A 104 1.05 14.10 2.85
C ASP A 104 0.24 13.35 1.79
N ALA A 105 0.53 12.06 1.57
CA ALA A 105 -0.25 11.23 0.68
C ALA A 105 -1.70 11.07 1.15
N VAL A 106 -1.90 10.86 2.45
CA VAL A 106 -3.25 10.79 3.06
C VAL A 106 -3.98 12.13 2.92
N ALA A 107 -3.30 13.25 3.19
CA ALA A 107 -3.88 14.58 3.06
C ALA A 107 -4.34 14.88 1.62
N ARG A 108 -3.51 14.53 0.62
CA ARG A 108 -3.86 14.66 -0.80
C ARG A 108 -5.06 13.79 -1.18
N ALA A 109 -5.03 12.50 -0.82
CA ALA A 109 -6.13 11.57 -1.10
C ALA A 109 -7.45 12.04 -0.50
N ARG A 110 -7.43 12.56 0.74
CA ARG A 110 -8.61 13.14 1.40
C ARG A 110 -9.15 14.35 0.64
N ALA A 111 -8.28 15.23 0.17
CA ALA A 111 -8.69 16.41 -0.60
C ALA A 111 -9.32 16.03 -1.94
N GLU A 112 -8.72 15.06 -2.66
CA GLU A 112 -9.24 14.53 -3.92
C GLU A 112 -10.62 13.87 -3.73
N TYR A 113 -10.76 13.06 -2.68
CA TYR A 113 -12.02 12.41 -2.34
C TYR A 113 -13.12 13.43 -2.02
N ALA A 114 -12.81 14.46 -1.23
CA ALA A 114 -13.77 15.52 -0.89
C ALA A 114 -14.24 16.28 -2.15
N ALA A 115 -13.32 16.59 -3.07
CA ALA A 115 -13.65 17.24 -4.33
C ALA A 115 -14.56 16.36 -5.22
N THR A 116 -14.23 15.06 -5.36
CA THR A 116 -15.02 14.11 -6.16
C THR A 116 -16.44 13.92 -5.58
N ARG A 117 -16.54 13.84 -4.25
CA ARG A 117 -17.83 13.72 -3.56
C ARG A 117 -18.70 14.96 -3.76
N ALA A 118 -18.13 16.15 -3.68
CA ALA A 118 -18.83 17.40 -3.92
C ALA A 118 -19.38 17.46 -5.36
N GLN A 119 -18.65 16.98 -6.35
CA GLN A 119 -19.11 16.90 -7.74
C GLN A 119 -20.30 15.95 -7.92
N ARG A 120 -20.29 14.77 -7.29
CA ARG A 120 -21.37 13.77 -7.39
C ARG A 120 -22.70 14.21 -6.76
N VAL A 121 -22.66 15.08 -5.77
CA VAL A 121 -23.88 15.62 -5.11
C VAL A 121 -24.66 16.54 -6.04
N PHE A 122 -24.06 17.09 -7.08
CA PHE A 122 -24.67 18.00 -8.04
C PHE A 122 -25.04 17.36 -9.39
N GLU A 123 -24.81 16.05 -9.59
CA GLU A 123 -25.34 15.34 -10.75
C GLU A 123 -26.77 14.88 -10.46
N PRO A 124 -27.82 15.45 -11.08
CA PRO A 124 -29.18 14.93 -10.97
C PRO A 124 -29.25 13.54 -11.59
N ALA A 125 -29.93 12.64 -10.92
CA ALA A 125 -30.20 11.28 -11.41
C ALA A 125 -31.01 11.30 -12.72
#